data_5e08187fc5fca04d6172d2db7e2aee66
#
_entry.id   5e08187fc5fca04d6172d2db7e2aee66
#
_cell.length_a   1.000
_cell.length_b   1.000
_cell.length_c   1.000
_cell.angle_alpha   90.00
_cell.angle_beta   90.00
_cell.angle_gamma   90.00
#
_symmetry.space_group_name_H-M   'P 1'
#
loop_
_entity.id
_entity.type
_entity.pdbx_description
1 polymer ?
#
loop_
_entity_poly.entity_id
_entity_poly.type
_entity_poly.pdbx_seq_one_letter_code
_entity_poly.pdbx_strand_id
1 'polypeptide(L)'
;MNSFFCDVEKPFKFVGRINEDVNTYTTLGARGELILTMNRVSLTQETTQKAKSGMSDVYLDGGTYLKSMYSVLSAPSCVKISMMGTGHRRIHHRIKWNNCAPMILNERFKKT
;
A
#
# COMPACT_ATOMS: atom_id res chain seq x y z
N MET A 1 -4.82 3.49 -2.56
CA MET A 1 -4.24 4.77 -3.04
C MET A 1 -4.05 4.66 -4.53
N ASN A 2 -4.47 5.67 -5.29
CA ASN A 2 -4.58 5.52 -6.73
C ASN A 2 -3.58 6.39 -7.51
N SER A 3 -2.94 7.32 -6.84
CA SER A 3 -2.05 8.28 -7.49
C SER A 3 -1.02 8.80 -6.52
N PHE A 4 0.16 9.07 -7.04
CA PHE A 4 1.29 9.62 -6.31
C PHE A 4 1.82 10.85 -7.01
N PHE A 5 2.13 11.87 -6.24
CA PHE A 5 3.05 12.91 -6.64
C PHE A 5 4.39 12.63 -6.00
N CYS A 6 5.43 12.52 -6.77
CA CYS A 6 6.77 12.31 -6.25
C CYS A 6 7.72 13.43 -6.69
N ASP A 7 8.62 13.76 -5.78
CA ASP A 7 9.74 14.63 -6.07
C ASP A 7 10.73 13.87 -6.96
N VAL A 8 11.02 14.40 -8.12
CA VAL A 8 11.92 13.76 -9.09
C VAL A 8 13.38 13.69 -8.61
N GLU A 9 13.74 14.58 -7.68
CA GLU A 9 15.06 14.55 -7.03
C GLU A 9 15.15 13.50 -5.91
N LYS A 10 14.00 12.95 -5.48
CA LYS A 10 13.88 11.94 -4.41
C LYS A 10 13.08 10.76 -4.89
N PRO A 11 13.52 10.07 -5.94
CA PRO A 11 12.77 8.96 -6.51
C PRO A 11 12.66 7.80 -5.51
N PHE A 12 11.56 7.10 -5.58
CA PHE A 12 11.38 5.84 -4.86
C PHE A 12 11.02 4.72 -5.84
N LYS A 13 11.19 3.49 -5.41
CA LYS A 13 10.76 2.31 -6.18
C LYS A 13 9.59 1.65 -5.50
N PHE A 14 8.63 1.21 -6.28
CA PHE A 14 7.54 0.38 -5.77
C PHE A 14 8.06 -0.96 -5.26
N VAL A 15 7.50 -1.40 -4.13
CA VAL A 15 7.89 -2.65 -3.48
C VAL A 15 6.92 -3.76 -3.85
N GLY A 16 7.43 -4.77 -4.53
CA GLY A 16 6.66 -5.93 -4.95
C GLY A 16 5.90 -5.72 -6.26
N ARG A 17 5.25 -6.78 -6.72
CA ARG A 17 4.46 -6.81 -7.97
C ARG A 17 2.94 -6.76 -7.73
N ILE A 18 2.51 -7.10 -6.53
CA ILE A 18 1.12 -7.16 -6.12
C ILE A 18 0.96 -6.29 -4.89
N ASN A 19 -0.08 -5.44 -4.86
CA ASN A 19 -0.33 -4.50 -3.77
C ASN A 19 0.86 -3.56 -3.51
N GLU A 20 1.52 -3.20 -4.58
CA GLU A 20 2.76 -2.41 -4.59
C GLU A 20 2.62 -1.07 -3.89
N ASP A 21 1.46 -0.45 -3.95
CA ASP A 21 1.16 0.79 -3.24
C ASP A 21 1.23 0.59 -1.70
N VAL A 22 0.51 -0.40 -1.18
CA VAL A 22 0.51 -0.73 0.26
C VAL A 22 1.92 -1.11 0.72
N ASN A 23 2.58 -1.98 -0.03
CA ASN A 23 3.94 -2.43 0.32
C ASN A 23 4.92 -1.26 0.34
N THR A 24 4.80 -0.33 -0.58
CA THR A 24 5.68 0.82 -0.69
C THR A 24 5.51 1.77 0.49
N TYR A 25 4.31 2.25 0.77
CA TYR A 25 4.16 3.22 1.86
C TYR A 25 4.32 2.60 3.25
N THR A 26 4.04 1.32 3.46
CA THR A 26 4.33 0.67 4.74
C THR A 26 5.82 0.47 4.95
N THR A 27 6.56 0.06 3.93
CA THR A 27 8.01 -0.17 4.01
C THR A 27 8.77 1.15 4.13
N LEU A 28 8.44 2.13 3.31
CA LEU A 28 9.10 3.45 3.36
C LEU A 28 8.76 4.20 4.64
N GLY A 29 7.49 4.19 5.06
CA GLY A 29 7.07 4.83 6.29
C GLY A 29 7.79 4.26 7.51
N ALA A 30 7.94 2.94 7.61
CA ALA A 30 8.69 2.29 8.68
C ALA A 30 10.18 2.67 8.69
N ARG A 31 10.73 3.13 7.58
CA ARG A 31 12.11 3.63 7.44
C ARG A 31 12.27 5.13 7.69
N GLY A 32 11.23 5.81 8.10
CA GLY A 32 11.25 7.25 8.37
C GLY A 32 10.99 8.15 7.16
N GLU A 33 10.50 7.58 6.05
CA GLU A 33 10.13 8.36 4.87
C GLU A 33 8.79 9.07 5.09
N LEU A 34 8.70 10.31 4.63
CA LEU A 34 7.50 11.12 4.75
C LEU A 34 6.61 10.93 3.53
N ILE A 35 5.41 10.39 3.77
CA ILE A 35 4.36 10.26 2.77
C ILE A 35 3.14 11.04 3.26
N LEU A 36 2.69 11.99 2.46
CA LEU A 36 1.57 12.85 2.78
C LEU A 36 0.35 12.49 1.93
N THR A 37 -0.82 12.59 2.52
CA THR A 37 -2.10 12.39 1.84
C THR A 37 -2.85 13.71 1.76
N MET A 38 -3.30 14.07 0.56
CA MET A 38 -4.16 15.23 0.34
C MET A 38 -5.63 14.81 0.47
N ASN A 39 -6.29 15.20 1.55
CA ASN A 39 -7.66 14.78 1.83
C ASN A 39 -8.74 15.50 0.99
N ARG A 40 -8.38 16.61 0.35
CA ARG A 40 -9.32 17.43 -0.43
C ARG A 40 -9.22 17.23 -1.94
N VAL A 41 -8.36 16.34 -2.37
CA VAL A 41 -8.16 16.02 -3.79
C VAL A 41 -8.38 14.54 -3.99
N SER A 42 -9.25 14.19 -4.92
CA SER A 42 -9.47 12.80 -5.32
C SER A 42 -9.50 12.69 -6.84
N LEU A 43 -9.03 11.56 -7.32
CA LEU A 43 -9.16 11.19 -8.72
C LEU A 43 -10.25 10.13 -8.85
N THR A 44 -11.20 10.38 -9.77
CA THR A 44 -12.19 9.37 -10.13
C THR A 44 -11.53 8.38 -11.07
N GLN A 45 -11.56 7.13 -10.72
CA GLN A 45 -11.02 6.04 -11.53
C GLN A 45 -12.09 5.01 -11.82
N GLU A 46 -11.93 4.30 -12.92
CA GLU A 46 -12.74 3.13 -13.20
C GLU A 46 -12.51 2.03 -12.15
N THR A 47 -13.55 1.23 -11.94
CA THR A 47 -13.48 0.12 -10.99
C THR A 47 -12.40 -0.87 -11.47
N THR A 48 -11.45 -1.16 -10.60
CA THR A 48 -10.42 -2.17 -10.86
C THR A 48 -11.04 -3.54 -11.16
N GLN A 49 -10.39 -4.35 -12.00
CA GLN A 49 -10.81 -5.70 -12.40
C GLN A 49 -11.93 -5.77 -13.44
N LYS A 50 -12.33 -4.67 -14.07
CA LYS A 50 -13.23 -4.69 -15.23
C LYS A 50 -12.51 -5.01 -16.54
N ALA A 51 -11.24 -4.69 -16.67
CA ALA A 51 -10.45 -5.00 -17.86
C ALA A 51 -9.92 -6.44 -17.80
N LYS A 52 -9.99 -7.14 -18.93
CA LYS A 52 -9.46 -8.51 -19.09
C LYS A 52 -7.91 -8.55 -19.24
N SER A 53 -7.20 -7.54 -18.79
CA SER A 53 -5.74 -7.43 -18.97
C SER A 53 -5.06 -7.04 -17.68
N GLY A 54 -3.76 -7.29 -17.59
CA GLY A 54 -2.92 -6.94 -16.45
C GLY A 54 -2.97 -7.95 -15.32
N MET A 55 -3.09 -7.47 -14.08
CA MET A 55 -3.08 -8.30 -12.87
C MET A 55 -4.38 -9.07 -12.60
N SER A 56 -5.39 -8.94 -13.48
CA SER A 56 -6.71 -9.58 -13.29
C SER A 56 -6.60 -11.09 -13.14
N ASP A 57 -5.75 -11.75 -13.93
CA ASP A 57 -5.57 -13.20 -13.87
C ASP A 57 -4.99 -13.65 -12.51
N VAL A 58 -4.04 -12.89 -11.97
CA VAL A 58 -3.46 -13.18 -10.65
C VAL A 58 -4.51 -13.05 -9.54
N TYR A 59 -5.44 -12.12 -9.67
CA TYR A 59 -6.56 -11.97 -8.73
C TYR A 59 -7.61 -13.06 -8.90
N LEU A 60 -7.80 -13.58 -10.10
CA LEU A 60 -8.71 -14.70 -10.35
C LEU A 60 -8.18 -16.00 -9.73
N ASP A 61 -6.88 -16.27 -9.84
CA ASP A 61 -6.25 -17.47 -9.31
C ASP A 61 -6.12 -17.47 -7.78
N GLY A 62 -5.60 -16.40 -7.20
CA GLY A 62 -5.29 -16.34 -5.77
C GLY A 62 -6.24 -15.44 -4.96
N GLY A 63 -7.11 -14.69 -5.62
CA GLY A 63 -8.02 -13.76 -4.98
C GLY A 63 -7.33 -12.71 -4.11
N THR A 64 -8.07 -12.21 -3.12
CA THR A 64 -7.55 -11.23 -2.16
C THR A 64 -6.56 -11.84 -1.15
N TYR A 65 -6.50 -13.17 -1.08
CA TYR A 65 -5.59 -13.88 -0.19
C TYR A 65 -4.12 -13.64 -0.58
N LEU A 66 -3.77 -13.90 -1.85
CA LEU A 66 -2.41 -13.72 -2.34
C LEU A 66 -1.94 -12.26 -2.17
N LYS A 67 -2.81 -11.31 -2.52
CA LYS A 67 -2.56 -9.88 -2.31
C LYS A 67 -2.26 -9.55 -0.85
N SER A 68 -3.07 -10.06 0.05
CA SER A 68 -2.96 -9.77 1.49
C SER A 68 -1.71 -10.40 2.11
N MET A 69 -1.41 -11.65 1.74
CA MET A 69 -0.22 -12.35 2.20
C MET A 69 1.07 -11.67 1.72
N TYR A 70 1.09 -11.20 0.50
CA TYR A 70 2.26 -10.51 -0.04
C TYR A 70 2.61 -9.26 0.78
N SER A 71 1.60 -8.49 1.18
CA SER A 71 1.80 -7.31 2.03
C SER A 71 2.26 -7.67 3.45
N VAL A 72 1.74 -8.76 4.01
CA VAL A 72 2.20 -9.26 5.32
C VAL A 72 3.66 -9.69 5.25
N LEU A 73 4.06 -10.40 4.21
CA LEU A 73 5.46 -10.82 4.02
C LEU A 73 6.40 -9.64 3.83
N SER A 74 5.95 -8.60 3.14
CA SER A 74 6.75 -7.38 2.92
C SER A 74 6.94 -6.55 4.19
N ALA A 75 5.94 -6.48 5.05
CA ALA A 75 5.96 -5.64 6.25
C ALA A 75 5.19 -6.30 7.41
N PRO A 76 5.68 -7.39 8.00
CA PRO A 76 4.96 -8.18 9.00
C PRO A 76 4.68 -7.43 10.30
N SER A 77 5.48 -6.44 10.63
CA SER A 77 5.25 -5.56 11.79
C SER A 77 4.10 -4.58 11.58
N CYS A 78 3.84 -4.20 10.33
CA CYS A 78 2.88 -3.16 9.96
C CYS A 78 1.57 -3.73 9.41
N VAL A 79 1.61 -4.89 8.78
CA VAL A 79 0.46 -5.46 8.07
C VAL A 79 0.03 -6.78 8.70
N LYS A 80 -1.26 -6.93 8.93
CA LYS A 80 -1.87 -8.16 9.42
C LYS A 80 -3.00 -8.60 8.51
N ILE A 81 -3.31 -9.87 8.54
CA ILE A 81 -4.50 -10.42 7.89
C ILE A 81 -5.72 -10.17 8.76
N SER A 82 -6.81 -9.81 8.12
CA SER A 82 -8.10 -9.58 8.73
C SER A 82 -9.22 -10.06 7.80
N MET A 83 -10.40 -10.25 8.33
CA MET A 83 -11.59 -10.54 7.53
C MET A 83 -12.33 -9.26 7.21
N MET A 84 -12.77 -9.10 5.97
CA MET A 84 -13.56 -7.97 5.52
C MET A 84 -14.85 -8.43 4.84
N GLY A 85 -15.93 -7.67 5.07
CA GLY A 85 -17.25 -7.92 4.51
C GLY A 85 -18.22 -8.54 5.51
N THR A 86 -19.50 -8.22 5.37
CA THR A 86 -20.59 -8.73 6.20
C THR A 86 -21.33 -9.90 5.56
N GLY A 87 -21.54 -9.86 4.25
CA GLY A 87 -22.19 -10.92 3.48
C GLY A 87 -21.21 -11.98 2.95
N HIS A 88 -20.30 -11.55 2.09
CA HIS A 88 -19.21 -12.39 1.60
C HIS A 88 -17.91 -12.03 2.31
N ARG A 89 -17.56 -12.81 3.31
CA ARG A 89 -16.32 -12.64 4.06
C ARG A 89 -15.13 -13.00 3.16
N ARG A 90 -14.18 -12.08 3.04
CA ARG A 90 -12.94 -12.30 2.31
C ARG A 90 -11.74 -11.88 3.15
N ILE A 91 -10.63 -12.54 2.93
CA ILE A 91 -9.37 -12.19 3.57
C ILE A 91 -8.88 -10.87 2.97
N HIS A 92 -8.46 -9.97 3.84
CA HIS A 92 -7.94 -8.67 3.48
C HIS A 92 -6.76 -8.29 4.38
N HIS A 93 -5.89 -7.43 3.91
CA HIS A 93 -4.82 -6.87 4.73
C HIS A 93 -5.36 -5.73 5.61
N ARG A 94 -4.84 -5.62 6.82
CA ARG A 94 -5.09 -4.52 7.74
C ARG A 94 -3.77 -3.89 8.14
N ILE A 95 -3.65 -2.59 7.95
CA ILE A 95 -2.43 -1.85 8.25
C ILE A 95 -2.53 -1.29 9.67
N LYS A 96 -1.49 -1.52 10.45
CA LYS A 96 -1.26 -0.87 11.73
C LYS A 96 -0.48 0.41 11.51
N TRP A 97 -1.18 1.49 11.25
CA TRP A 97 -0.57 2.77 10.92
C TRP A 97 0.42 3.28 11.95
N ASN A 98 0.18 3.05 13.23
CA ASN A 98 1.12 3.41 14.30
C ASN A 98 2.50 2.75 14.17
N ASN A 99 2.57 1.62 13.48
CA ASN A 99 3.83 0.92 13.23
C ASN A 99 4.49 1.33 11.91
N CYS A 100 3.72 1.94 11.00
CA CYS A 100 4.18 2.35 9.66
C CYS A 100 4.45 3.84 9.57
N ALA A 101 3.73 4.65 10.35
CA ALA A 101 4.01 6.08 10.41
C ALA A 101 5.36 6.29 11.10
N PRO A 102 6.27 7.06 10.52
CA PRO A 102 7.58 7.25 11.12
C PRO A 102 7.46 8.03 12.41
N MET A 103 7.87 7.42 13.52
CA MET A 103 8.02 8.11 14.80
C MET A 103 9.31 8.95 14.80
N ILE A 104 10.30 8.53 14.04
CA ILE A 104 11.57 9.26 13.82
C ILE A 104 11.68 9.45 12.31
N LEU A 105 11.66 10.70 11.88
CA LEU A 105 11.86 11.04 10.49
C LEU A 105 13.32 10.89 10.10
N ASN A 106 13.55 10.55 8.83
CA ASN A 106 14.88 10.54 8.26
C ASN A 106 15.52 11.95 8.37
N GLU A 107 16.81 12.00 8.58
CA GLU A 107 17.60 13.24 8.75
C GLU A 107 17.38 14.26 7.62
N ARG A 108 17.15 13.78 6.41
CA ARG A 108 16.89 14.62 5.23
C ARG A 108 15.63 15.48 5.33
N PHE A 109 14.73 15.21 6.26
CA PHE A 109 13.53 16.01 6.51
C PHE A 109 13.69 17.00 7.66
N LYS A 110 14.85 17.01 8.33
CA LYS A 110 15.13 18.00 9.36
C LYS A 110 15.26 19.38 8.72
N LYS A 111 14.68 20.38 9.38
CA LYS A 111 14.97 21.78 9.05
C LYS A 111 16.40 22.07 9.47
N THR A 112 17.13 22.58 8.54
CA THR A 112 18.45 23.19 8.82
C THR A 112 18.27 24.57 9.41
#